data_c8ca10bfd55c331176145d953ea9e965
#
_entry.id   c8ca10bfd55c331176145d953ea9e965
#
_cell.length_a   1.000
_cell.length_b   1.000
_cell.length_c   1.000
_cell.angle_alpha   90.00
_cell.angle_beta   90.00
_cell.angle_gamma   90.00
#
_symmetry.space_group_name_H-M   'P 1'
#
loop_
_entity.id
_entity.type
_entity.pdbx_description
1 polymer ?
#
loop_
_entity_poly.entity_id
_entity_poly.type
_entity_poly.pdbx_seq_one_letter_code
_entity_poly.pdbx_strand_id
1 'polypeptide(L)'
;YTVAVLVNGGALSIEPLVTGASAVVSVVEAFYPAQAGGMAILQTLLGRSNRFGKLPYTMYPEGLENRSIGNYDLQADGGLTYRYYNNKYGKPIFEFGHGLSYSSFEYEWATAPKASTSVAELKTTAGQGCYDCSSLQFGVKVTNTGPMAGDAVVLGFVAPSGATATTSGWALFDFGRVSLAT
;
A
#
# COMPACT_ATOMS: atom_id res chain seq x y z
N TYR A 1 3.82 -21.02 -17.58
CA TYR A 1 3.55 -19.88 -16.69
C TYR A 1 4.74 -19.67 -15.77
N THR A 2 5.16 -18.41 -15.59
CA THR A 2 6.29 -18.05 -14.75
C THR A 2 5.81 -17.10 -13.65
N VAL A 3 6.26 -17.33 -12.42
CA VAL A 3 6.09 -16.40 -11.31
C VAL A 3 7.46 -15.76 -11.04
N ALA A 4 7.53 -14.45 -11.08
CA ALA A 4 8.72 -13.70 -10.69
C ALA A 4 8.71 -13.44 -9.19
N VAL A 5 9.78 -13.79 -8.51
CA VAL A 5 9.99 -13.47 -7.09
C VAL A 5 11.12 -12.47 -7.01
N LEU A 6 10.79 -11.26 -6.55
CA LEU A 6 11.75 -10.17 -6.40
C LEU A 6 12.34 -10.19 -4.99
N VAL A 7 13.66 -10.24 -4.92
CA VAL A 7 14.41 -10.16 -3.67
C VAL A 7 15.32 -8.94 -3.73
N ASN A 8 14.85 -7.83 -3.20
CA ASN A 8 15.47 -6.51 -3.36
C ASN A 8 15.19 -5.60 -2.16
N GLY A 9 16.03 -4.59 -1.99
CA GLY A 9 15.91 -3.63 -0.89
C GLY A 9 15.32 -2.26 -1.28
N GLY A 10 14.85 -2.12 -2.51
CA GLY A 10 14.31 -0.86 -3.00
C GLY A 10 13.46 -1.05 -4.24
N ALA A 11 12.89 0.05 -4.74
CA ALA A 11 12.05 0.02 -5.93
C ALA A 11 12.83 -0.47 -7.16
N LEU A 12 12.24 -1.38 -7.90
CA LEU A 12 12.73 -1.87 -9.18
C LEU A 12 11.76 -1.48 -10.28
N SER A 13 12.28 -1.21 -11.49
CA SER A 13 11.45 -1.16 -12.68
C SER A 13 11.14 -2.59 -13.12
N ILE A 14 9.86 -2.96 -13.06
CA ILE A 14 9.39 -4.29 -13.47
C ILE A 14 8.50 -4.23 -14.71
N GLU A 15 8.43 -3.09 -15.35
CA GLU A 15 7.60 -2.89 -16.55
C GLU A 15 7.86 -3.94 -17.61
N PRO A 16 9.11 -4.33 -17.95
CA PRO A 16 9.36 -5.39 -18.90
C PRO A 16 8.82 -6.76 -18.52
N LEU A 17 8.60 -7.01 -17.22
CA LEU A 17 8.04 -8.27 -16.73
C LEU A 17 6.52 -8.34 -16.86
N VAL A 18 5.85 -7.20 -16.77
CA VAL A 18 4.37 -7.11 -16.68
C VAL A 18 3.71 -6.57 -17.94
N THR A 19 4.50 -5.91 -18.81
CA THR A 19 4.06 -5.40 -20.11
C THR A 19 4.75 -6.16 -21.23
N GLY A 20 4.04 -6.56 -22.24
CA GLY A 20 4.62 -7.24 -23.40
C GLY A 20 4.42 -8.75 -23.42
N ALA A 21 5.23 -9.44 -24.22
CA ALA A 21 5.12 -10.90 -24.45
C ALA A 21 5.75 -11.75 -23.34
N SER A 22 5.90 -11.22 -22.15
CA SER A 22 6.45 -11.95 -21.01
C SER A 22 5.54 -13.11 -20.62
N ALA A 23 6.13 -14.28 -20.36
CA ALA A 23 5.42 -15.43 -19.78
C ALA A 23 5.17 -15.26 -18.26
N VAL A 24 5.54 -14.14 -17.68
CA VAL A 24 5.33 -13.86 -16.25
C VAL A 24 3.86 -13.54 -16.02
N VAL A 25 3.21 -14.35 -15.21
CA VAL A 25 1.77 -14.24 -14.90
C VAL A 25 1.51 -13.65 -13.51
N SER A 26 2.53 -13.60 -12.65
CA SER A 26 2.44 -13.05 -11.30
C SER A 26 3.81 -12.61 -10.82
N VAL A 27 3.82 -11.59 -9.96
CA VAL A 27 5.02 -11.07 -9.32
C VAL A 27 4.82 -11.12 -7.80
N VAL A 28 5.80 -11.64 -7.10
CA VAL A 28 5.88 -11.64 -5.64
C VAL A 28 7.02 -10.73 -5.21
N GLU A 29 6.69 -9.65 -4.52
CA GLU A 29 7.67 -8.75 -3.89
C GLU A 29 8.00 -9.29 -2.50
N ALA A 30 9.19 -9.85 -2.35
CA ALA A 30 9.62 -10.50 -1.12
C ALA A 30 10.59 -9.66 -0.29
N PHE A 31 11.10 -8.56 -0.83
CA PHE A 31 12.15 -7.75 -0.19
C PHE A 31 13.34 -8.61 0.25
N TYR A 32 13.86 -8.41 1.47
CA TYR A 32 14.89 -9.24 2.10
C TYR A 32 14.25 -10.16 3.16
N PRO A 33 13.79 -11.34 2.78
CA PRO A 33 12.91 -12.15 3.61
C PRO A 33 13.62 -12.93 4.72
N ALA A 34 14.91 -12.69 4.96
CA ALA A 34 15.74 -13.30 5.96
C ALA A 34 15.76 -14.86 5.91
N GLN A 35 16.17 -15.52 7.00
CA GLN A 35 16.43 -16.97 7.04
C GLN A 35 15.20 -17.82 6.70
N ALA A 36 14.02 -17.45 7.17
CA ALA A 36 12.78 -18.19 6.93
C ALA A 36 12.11 -17.86 5.59
N GLY A 37 12.69 -16.96 4.80
CA GLY A 37 12.07 -16.42 3.60
C GLY A 37 11.76 -17.43 2.52
N GLY A 38 12.67 -18.37 2.27
CA GLY A 38 12.45 -19.42 1.29
C GLY A 38 11.21 -20.27 1.60
N MET A 39 11.02 -20.63 2.88
CA MET A 39 9.84 -21.36 3.31
C MET A 39 8.57 -20.51 3.21
N ALA A 40 8.62 -19.23 3.59
CA ALA A 40 7.48 -18.33 3.48
C ALA A 40 7.03 -18.15 2.02
N ILE A 41 7.96 -17.93 1.11
CA ILE A 41 7.70 -17.84 -0.33
C ILE A 41 7.08 -19.15 -0.84
N LEU A 42 7.67 -20.31 -0.50
CA LEU A 42 7.15 -21.62 -0.92
C LEU A 42 5.71 -21.84 -0.43
N GLN A 43 5.42 -21.57 0.85
CA GLN A 43 4.07 -21.74 1.39
C GLN A 43 3.05 -20.82 0.69
N THR A 44 3.48 -19.61 0.35
CA THR A 44 2.68 -18.65 -0.41
C THR A 44 2.39 -19.16 -1.82
N LEU A 45 3.42 -19.56 -2.57
CA LEU A 45 3.27 -20.04 -3.95
C LEU A 45 2.44 -21.31 -4.06
N LEU A 46 2.47 -22.17 -3.05
CA LEU A 46 1.66 -23.38 -2.97
C LEU A 46 0.24 -23.15 -2.47
N GLY A 47 -0.16 -21.88 -2.19
CA GLY A 47 -1.47 -21.56 -1.64
C GLY A 47 -1.71 -22.11 -0.22
N ARG A 48 -0.65 -22.40 0.53
CA ARG A 48 -0.74 -22.89 1.92
C ARG A 48 -0.75 -21.76 2.94
N SER A 49 -0.39 -20.56 2.51
CA SER A 49 -0.42 -19.33 3.29
C SER A 49 -1.03 -18.21 2.47
N ASN A 50 -1.93 -17.45 3.08
CA ASN A 50 -2.56 -16.28 2.50
C ASN A 50 -2.30 -15.04 3.38
N ARG A 51 -1.06 -14.90 3.83
CA ARG A 51 -0.62 -13.80 4.70
C ARG A 51 0.10 -12.72 3.92
N PHE A 52 -0.52 -12.28 2.83
CA PHE A 52 0.02 -11.21 2.00
C PHE A 52 -0.02 -9.85 2.71
N GLY A 53 0.93 -9.02 2.36
CA GLY A 53 0.93 -7.60 2.67
C GLY A 53 0.39 -6.75 1.53
N LYS A 54 0.62 -5.45 1.64
CA LYS A 54 0.41 -4.46 0.60
C LYS A 54 1.73 -3.78 0.30
N LEU A 55 1.92 -3.34 -0.95
CA LEU A 55 3.13 -2.64 -1.34
C LEU A 55 3.32 -1.36 -0.51
N PRO A 56 4.45 -1.21 0.19
CA PRO A 56 4.75 -0.02 0.99
C PRO A 56 5.40 1.10 0.16
N TYR A 57 5.39 1.00 -1.16
CA TYR A 57 5.93 1.98 -2.08
C TYR A 57 5.18 1.92 -3.43
N THR A 58 5.40 2.94 -4.25
CA THR A 58 4.87 3.00 -5.62
C THR A 58 5.86 2.35 -6.57
N MET A 59 5.42 1.41 -7.39
CA MET A 59 6.22 0.86 -8.48
C MET A 59 6.03 1.70 -9.73
N TYR A 60 7.10 2.36 -10.14
CA TYR A 60 7.07 3.33 -11.23
C TYR A 60 7.30 2.67 -12.59
N PRO A 61 6.80 3.30 -13.68
CA PRO A 61 7.14 2.91 -15.03
C PRO A 61 8.61 3.22 -15.36
N GLU A 62 9.10 2.65 -16.44
CA GLU A 62 10.40 3.03 -17.02
C GLU A 62 10.48 4.54 -17.26
N GLY A 63 11.69 5.07 -17.17
CA GLY A 63 11.94 6.51 -17.35
C GLY A 63 12.11 7.26 -16.03
N LEU A 64 11.53 6.81 -14.93
CA LEU A 64 11.79 7.43 -13.62
C LEU A 64 13.25 7.23 -13.17
N GLU A 65 13.91 6.16 -13.60
CA GLU A 65 15.33 5.90 -13.33
C GLU A 65 16.27 7.01 -13.86
N ASN A 66 15.81 7.83 -14.81
CA ASN A 66 16.56 9.00 -15.27
C ASN A 66 16.59 10.15 -14.25
N ARG A 67 15.76 10.07 -13.21
CA ARG A 67 15.79 11.04 -12.12
C ARG A 67 17.04 10.84 -11.26
N SER A 68 17.73 11.96 -10.98
CA SER A 68 18.90 11.90 -10.09
C SER A 68 18.53 11.41 -8.69
N ILE A 69 19.24 10.37 -8.22
CA ILE A 69 19.09 9.85 -6.86
C ILE A 69 19.51 10.87 -5.80
N GLY A 70 20.34 11.86 -6.15
CA GLY A 70 20.73 12.96 -5.27
C GLY A 70 19.69 14.07 -5.13
N ASN A 71 18.57 13.98 -5.84
CA ASN A 71 17.49 14.94 -5.70
C ASN A 71 16.52 14.54 -4.58
N TYR A 72 16.65 15.18 -3.43
CA TYR A 72 15.80 14.93 -2.26
C TYR A 72 14.48 15.68 -2.25
N ASP A 73 14.22 16.54 -3.23
CA ASP A 73 12.91 17.19 -3.36
C ASP A 73 11.90 16.20 -3.93
N LEU A 74 11.03 15.68 -3.07
CA LEU A 74 10.02 14.68 -3.44
C LEU A 74 8.95 15.22 -4.40
N GLN A 75 8.85 16.53 -4.61
CA GLN A 75 7.89 17.13 -5.52
C GLN A 75 8.50 17.46 -6.88
N ALA A 76 9.83 17.56 -6.96
CA ALA A 76 10.52 17.87 -8.19
C ALA A 76 10.39 16.74 -9.22
N ASP A 77 10.49 17.12 -10.48
CA ASP A 77 10.64 16.22 -11.63
C ASP A 77 9.60 15.07 -11.68
N GLY A 78 8.33 15.43 -11.62
CA GLY A 78 7.22 14.48 -11.68
C GLY A 78 6.79 13.90 -10.35
N GLY A 79 7.52 14.26 -9.30
CA GLY A 79 7.22 13.83 -7.93
C GLY A 79 7.61 12.38 -7.64
N LEU A 80 7.62 12.05 -6.36
CA LEU A 80 7.82 10.69 -5.85
C LEU A 80 6.76 10.34 -4.83
N THR A 81 6.62 9.06 -4.57
CA THR A 81 5.68 8.44 -3.64
C THR A 81 4.22 8.66 -4.07
N TYR A 82 3.33 7.93 -3.45
CA TYR A 82 1.88 8.07 -3.67
C TYR A 82 1.36 9.50 -3.40
N ARG A 83 2.14 10.33 -2.68
CA ARG A 83 1.75 11.70 -2.31
C ARG A 83 1.98 12.72 -3.41
N TYR A 84 3.02 12.56 -4.21
CA TYR A 84 3.50 13.62 -5.10
C TYR A 84 3.67 13.18 -6.55
N TYR A 85 3.70 11.87 -6.82
CA TYR A 85 3.83 11.39 -8.19
C TYR A 85 2.64 11.81 -9.05
N ASN A 86 2.92 12.50 -10.15
CA ASN A 86 1.91 13.13 -10.99
C ASN A 86 1.78 12.46 -12.38
N ASN A 87 2.28 11.24 -12.52
CA ASN A 87 2.25 10.47 -13.75
C ASN A 87 3.06 11.05 -14.92
N LYS A 88 4.04 11.93 -14.65
CA LYS A 88 4.89 12.52 -15.69
C LYS A 88 5.54 11.45 -16.59
N TYR A 89 5.95 10.35 -16.03
CA TYR A 89 6.60 9.23 -16.72
C TYR A 89 5.65 8.08 -17.09
N GLY A 90 4.36 8.25 -16.90
CA GLY A 90 3.33 7.24 -17.07
C GLY A 90 2.64 6.90 -15.76
N LYS A 91 1.60 6.07 -15.83
CA LYS A 91 0.92 5.59 -14.62
C LYS A 91 1.83 4.62 -13.85
N PRO A 92 1.74 4.57 -12.52
CA PRO A 92 2.42 3.53 -11.75
C PRO A 92 2.10 2.13 -12.29
N ILE A 93 3.09 1.26 -12.33
CA ILE A 93 2.88 -0.16 -12.62
C ILE A 93 2.02 -0.78 -11.53
N PHE A 94 2.36 -0.50 -10.27
CA PHE A 94 1.53 -0.78 -9.10
C PHE A 94 1.59 0.41 -8.14
N GLU A 95 0.43 0.78 -7.63
CA GLU A 95 0.31 1.88 -6.67
C GLU A 95 0.72 1.44 -5.25
N PHE A 96 1.09 2.40 -4.42
CA PHE A 96 1.24 2.19 -2.97
C PHE A 96 -0.04 1.56 -2.41
N GLY A 97 0.12 0.54 -1.60
CA GLY A 97 -1.02 -0.19 -1.03
C GLY A 97 -1.61 -1.27 -1.95
N HIS A 98 -1.08 -1.44 -3.16
CA HIS A 98 -1.50 -2.55 -4.03
C HIS A 98 -1.11 -3.90 -3.42
N GLY A 99 -1.95 -4.91 -3.65
CA GLY A 99 -1.63 -6.29 -3.30
C GLY A 99 -2.84 -7.20 -3.44
N LEU A 100 -2.58 -8.41 -3.89
CA LEU A 100 -3.56 -9.45 -4.11
C LEU A 100 -3.69 -10.37 -2.88
N SER A 101 -4.70 -11.20 -2.89
CA SER A 101 -4.95 -12.25 -1.89
C SER A 101 -5.59 -13.45 -2.57
N TYR A 102 -5.47 -14.62 -1.97
CA TYR A 102 -6.24 -15.81 -2.36
C TYR A 102 -7.68 -15.79 -1.83
N SER A 103 -8.02 -14.75 -1.06
CA SER A 103 -9.37 -14.52 -0.54
C SER A 103 -9.87 -13.14 -0.91
N SER A 104 -11.15 -12.90 -0.70
CA SER A 104 -11.80 -11.62 -0.89
C SER A 104 -12.18 -11.03 0.46
N PHE A 105 -12.10 -9.72 0.59
CA PHE A 105 -12.43 -9.01 1.82
C PHE A 105 -13.40 -7.88 1.53
N GLU A 106 -14.40 -7.74 2.37
CA GLU A 106 -15.32 -6.61 2.37
C GLU A 106 -15.01 -5.69 3.54
N TYR A 107 -15.18 -4.38 3.29
CA TYR A 107 -14.85 -3.32 4.24
C TYR A 107 -16.10 -2.46 4.46
N GLU A 108 -16.45 -2.25 5.72
CA GLU A 108 -17.54 -1.36 6.10
C GLU A 108 -17.13 -0.47 7.28
N TRP A 109 -17.70 0.71 7.36
CA TRP A 109 -17.47 1.57 8.51
C TRP A 109 -18.18 1.00 9.75
N ALA A 110 -17.43 0.62 10.76
CA ALA A 110 -17.96 0.35 12.09
C ALA A 110 -18.17 1.67 12.87
N THR A 111 -17.23 2.61 12.68
CA THR A 111 -17.34 3.98 13.17
C THR A 111 -16.91 4.92 12.05
N ALA A 112 -17.89 5.52 11.40
CA ALA A 112 -17.61 6.43 10.28
C ALA A 112 -17.02 7.77 10.78
N PRO A 113 -16.26 8.48 9.94
CA PRO A 113 -15.83 9.83 10.23
C PRO A 113 -17.02 10.75 10.50
N LYS A 114 -16.88 11.66 11.47
CA LYS A 114 -17.85 12.74 11.65
C LYS A 114 -17.85 13.63 10.41
N ALA A 115 -19.01 14.15 10.04
CA ALA A 115 -19.14 15.06 8.89
C ALA A 115 -18.29 16.34 9.02
N SER A 116 -18.05 16.77 10.25
CA SER A 116 -17.14 17.88 10.57
C SER A 116 -16.56 17.72 11.97
N THR A 117 -15.36 18.23 12.15
CA THR A 117 -14.69 18.31 13.45
C THR A 117 -14.05 19.69 13.55
N SER A 118 -14.25 20.39 14.67
CA SER A 118 -13.67 21.70 14.86
C SER A 118 -12.17 21.63 15.11
N VAL A 119 -11.43 22.65 14.65
CA VAL A 119 -9.99 22.76 14.93
C VAL A 119 -9.72 22.87 16.44
N ALA A 120 -10.66 23.39 17.21
CA ALA A 120 -10.56 23.46 18.68
C ALA A 120 -10.59 22.06 19.32
N GLU A 121 -11.45 21.17 18.85
CA GLU A 121 -11.48 19.76 19.30
C GLU A 121 -10.16 19.04 19.00
N LEU A 122 -9.58 19.27 17.82
CA LEU A 122 -8.30 18.68 17.44
C LEU A 122 -7.14 19.19 18.31
N LYS A 123 -7.14 20.50 18.63
CA LYS A 123 -6.08 21.12 19.46
C LYS A 123 -6.11 20.72 20.92
N THR A 124 -7.30 20.51 21.50
CA THR A 124 -7.44 20.13 22.93
C THR A 124 -6.81 18.77 23.20
N THR A 125 -6.82 17.89 22.24
CA THR A 125 -6.24 16.55 22.40
C THR A 125 -4.74 16.52 22.09
N ALA A 126 -4.28 17.31 21.13
CA ALA A 126 -2.86 17.41 20.77
C ALA A 126 -1.98 18.13 21.82
N GLY A 127 -2.58 18.96 22.67
CA GLY A 127 -1.86 19.78 23.67
C GLY A 127 -1.37 19.03 24.91
N GLN A 128 -1.72 17.76 25.09
CA GLN A 128 -1.39 17.00 26.29
C GLN A 128 -0.16 16.09 26.17
N GLY A 129 0.64 16.23 25.12
CA GLY A 129 1.87 15.44 24.95
C GLY A 129 1.64 13.93 24.79
N CYS A 130 0.43 13.53 24.50
CA CYS A 130 0.06 12.13 24.31
C CYS A 130 0.26 11.74 22.85
N TYR A 131 1.16 10.80 22.62
CA TYR A 131 1.41 10.23 21.27
C TYR A 131 0.22 9.42 20.73
N ASP A 132 -0.73 9.04 21.61
CA ASP A 132 -1.81 8.10 21.35
C ASP A 132 -3.22 8.69 21.62
N CYS A 133 -3.31 9.99 21.84
CA CYS A 133 -4.57 10.68 22.10
C CYS A 133 -5.13 11.26 20.81
N SER A 134 -5.65 10.42 19.94
CA SER A 134 -6.40 10.90 18.78
C SER A 134 -7.81 11.31 19.17
N SER A 135 -8.16 12.55 18.92
CA SER A 135 -9.54 13.04 19.02
C SER A 135 -10.45 12.46 17.94
N LEU A 136 -9.85 11.82 16.94
CA LEU A 136 -10.54 11.20 15.82
C LEU A 136 -10.34 9.69 15.88
N GLN A 137 -11.41 8.98 16.14
CA GLN A 137 -11.41 7.52 16.09
C GLN A 137 -12.29 7.07 14.92
N PHE A 138 -11.75 6.18 14.10
CA PHE A 138 -12.45 5.54 13.01
C PHE A 138 -12.43 4.03 13.23
N GLY A 139 -13.52 3.37 12.97
CA GLY A 139 -13.61 1.92 13.03
C GLY A 139 -13.94 1.36 11.66
N VAL A 140 -13.16 0.39 11.21
CA VAL A 140 -13.42 -0.37 9.99
C VAL A 140 -13.64 -1.83 10.36
N LYS A 141 -14.78 -2.38 9.97
CA LYS A 141 -15.05 -3.81 10.05
C LYS A 141 -14.60 -4.45 8.75
N VAL A 142 -13.80 -5.51 8.86
CA VAL A 142 -13.32 -6.29 7.72
C VAL A 142 -13.90 -7.68 7.83
N THR A 143 -14.51 -8.16 6.76
CA THR A 143 -15.10 -9.49 6.67
C THR A 143 -14.40 -10.27 5.55
N ASN A 144 -13.94 -11.47 5.84
CA ASN A 144 -13.45 -12.38 4.82
C ASN A 144 -14.66 -13.06 4.13
N THR A 145 -14.84 -12.81 2.84
CA THR A 145 -15.92 -13.37 2.03
C THR A 145 -15.40 -14.42 1.03
N GLY A 146 -14.10 -14.69 1.07
CA GLY A 146 -13.48 -15.65 0.17
C GLY A 146 -13.24 -17.02 0.81
N PRO A 147 -12.66 -17.94 0.06
CA PRO A 147 -12.60 -19.36 0.43
C PRO A 147 -11.47 -19.71 1.39
N MET A 148 -10.55 -18.79 1.68
CA MET A 148 -9.34 -19.08 2.45
C MET A 148 -9.13 -18.08 3.58
N ALA A 149 -8.79 -18.57 4.75
CA ALA A 149 -8.32 -17.70 5.84
C ALA A 149 -7.11 -16.87 5.38
N GLY A 150 -7.01 -15.64 5.82
CA GLY A 150 -5.93 -14.76 5.38
C GLY A 150 -5.87 -13.46 6.15
N ASP A 151 -4.85 -12.69 5.84
CA ASP A 151 -4.65 -11.38 6.43
C ASP A 151 -5.15 -10.28 5.49
N ALA A 152 -5.87 -9.33 6.04
CA ALA A 152 -6.23 -8.08 5.38
C ALA A 152 -5.42 -6.93 5.97
N VAL A 153 -4.97 -6.02 5.11
CA VAL A 153 -4.33 -4.77 5.51
C VAL A 153 -5.26 -3.61 5.17
N VAL A 154 -5.59 -2.83 6.19
CA VAL A 154 -6.39 -1.60 6.07
C VAL A 154 -5.44 -0.41 6.11
N LEU A 155 -5.59 0.50 5.17
CA LEU A 155 -4.81 1.73 5.08
C LEU A 155 -5.76 2.93 5.22
N GLY A 156 -5.53 3.76 6.21
CA GLY A 156 -6.29 4.98 6.47
C GLY A 156 -5.62 6.19 5.82
N PHE A 157 -6.32 6.83 4.88
CA PHE A 157 -5.82 8.04 4.22
C PHE A 157 -6.67 9.25 4.54
N VAL A 158 -6.03 10.40 4.66
CA VAL A 158 -6.67 11.72 4.63
C VAL A 158 -6.28 12.43 3.34
N ALA A 159 -7.25 13.11 2.74
CA ALA A 159 -7.04 13.86 1.53
C ALA A 159 -7.73 15.23 1.61
N PRO A 160 -7.21 16.26 0.93
CA PRO A 160 -7.92 17.52 0.76
C PRO A 160 -9.29 17.30 0.10
N SER A 161 -10.26 18.17 0.42
CA SER A 161 -11.56 18.16 -0.24
C SER A 161 -11.40 18.29 -1.75
N GLY A 162 -12.05 17.41 -2.51
CA GLY A 162 -11.95 17.36 -3.97
C GLY A 162 -10.72 16.63 -4.52
N ALA A 163 -9.85 16.08 -3.67
CA ALA A 163 -8.76 15.23 -4.12
C ALA A 163 -9.32 13.91 -4.69
N THR A 164 -8.73 13.45 -5.78
CA THR A 164 -8.99 12.13 -6.36
C THR A 164 -7.78 11.22 -6.11
N ALA A 165 -7.90 9.93 -6.32
CA ALA A 165 -6.78 8.99 -6.19
C ALA A 165 -5.56 9.35 -7.06
N THR A 166 -5.78 10.15 -8.11
CA THR A 166 -4.73 10.60 -9.04
C THR A 166 -4.20 11.99 -8.74
N THR A 167 -4.75 12.70 -7.74
CA THR A 167 -4.27 14.02 -7.33
C THR A 167 -3.34 13.92 -6.14
N SER A 168 -2.31 14.75 -6.12
CA SER A 168 -1.38 14.83 -4.99
C SER A 168 -2.08 15.28 -3.70
N GLY A 169 -1.53 14.93 -2.56
CA GLY A 169 -2.00 15.42 -1.26
C GLY A 169 -2.64 14.38 -0.35
N TRP A 170 -2.80 13.15 -0.80
CA TRP A 170 -3.18 12.04 0.08
C TRP A 170 -2.08 11.80 1.13
N ALA A 171 -2.48 11.60 2.37
CA ALA A 171 -1.56 11.26 3.44
C ALA A 171 -2.07 10.05 4.22
N LEU A 172 -1.26 9.00 4.28
CA LEU A 172 -1.51 7.86 5.17
C LEU A 172 -1.37 8.36 6.61
N PHE A 173 -2.41 8.19 7.41
CA PHE A 173 -2.39 8.57 8.83
C PHE A 173 -2.39 7.36 9.76
N ASP A 174 -2.88 6.21 9.29
CA ASP A 174 -2.89 4.99 10.09
C ASP A 174 -2.97 3.75 9.19
N PHE A 175 -2.56 2.61 9.72
CA PHE A 175 -2.71 1.31 9.07
C PHE A 175 -2.87 0.20 10.10
N GLY A 176 -3.57 -0.84 9.72
CA GLY A 176 -3.76 -2.02 10.55
C GLY A 176 -3.76 -3.31 9.75
N ARG A 177 -3.33 -4.39 10.38
CA ARG A 177 -3.39 -5.73 9.82
C ARG A 177 -4.26 -6.60 10.70
N VAL A 178 -5.19 -7.32 10.09
CA VAL A 178 -6.09 -8.24 10.78
C VAL A 178 -6.03 -9.61 10.13
N SER A 179 -5.99 -10.67 10.95
CA SER A 179 -6.07 -12.04 10.49
C SER A 179 -7.50 -12.54 10.62
N LEU A 180 -8.04 -13.06 9.54
CA LEU A 180 -9.43 -13.43 9.41
C LEU A 180 -9.55 -14.90 9.02
N ALA A 181 -10.43 -15.61 9.73
CA ALA A 181 -10.92 -16.93 9.33
C ALA A 181 -11.86 -16.80 8.12
N THR A 182 -12.21 -17.92 7.51
CA THR A 182 -13.29 -18.04 6.53
C THR A 182 -14.64 -18.05 7.20
#